data_96051a3fd2aeb17876ca5e14ce22ebd2
#
_entry.id   96051a3fd2aeb17876ca5e14ce22ebd2
#
_cell.length_a   1.000
_cell.length_b   1.000
_cell.length_c   1.000
_cell.angle_alpha   90.00
_cell.angle_beta   90.00
_cell.angle_gamma   90.00
#
_symmetry.space_group_name_H-M   'P 1'
#
loop_
_entity.id
_entity.type
_entity.pdbx_description
1 polymer ?
#
loop_
_entity_poly.entity_id
_entity_poly.type
_entity_poly.pdbx_seq_one_letter_code
_entity_poly.pdbx_strand_id
1 'polypeptide(L)'
;ANQSDKIAVVDSRTQKLAAMVDVDKIPHPGRGANFVHPTCGPVWATSALGNEKITLIGTDPDKHPSHAWKVCEVLLGQGGGSLFIKTHPKSRNLWVDTPLNPDPKASQSIAVFDIGNLKSGFKVLPIAEWANLGEGPKRVVQPEYNAAGDEVWFSVWNGKTQRSALVVVDDKTRKLKAVLNDKRLVTPTGKFNVYNTVKDVY
;
A
#
# COMPACT_ATOMS: atom_id res chain seq x y z
N ALA A 1 -9.95 2.84 13.30
CA ALA A 1 -9.69 2.83 14.75
C ALA A 1 -8.62 1.78 15.06
N ASN A 2 -7.37 2.15 14.87
CA ASN A 2 -6.24 1.21 14.86
C ASN A 2 -6.04 0.40 16.16
N GLN A 3 -6.45 0.91 17.31
CA GLN A 3 -6.34 0.17 18.58
C GLN A 3 -7.58 -0.65 18.94
N SER A 4 -8.59 -0.65 18.10
CA SER A 4 -9.84 -1.40 18.33
C SER A 4 -10.12 -2.43 17.23
N ASP A 5 -9.18 -2.63 16.30
CA ASP A 5 -9.29 -3.60 15.19
C ASP A 5 -10.57 -3.43 14.38
N LYS A 6 -10.99 -2.17 14.19
CA LYS A 6 -12.23 -1.80 13.51
C LYS A 6 -12.03 -0.66 12.52
N ILE A 7 -12.84 -0.72 11.47
CA ILE A 7 -13.02 0.37 10.52
C ILE A 7 -14.44 0.94 10.71
N ALA A 8 -14.53 2.23 11.02
CA ALA A 8 -15.79 2.96 11.00
C ALA A 8 -16.02 3.54 9.61
N VAL A 9 -17.14 3.19 9.00
CA VAL A 9 -17.59 3.76 7.73
C VAL A 9 -18.58 4.89 8.04
N VAL A 10 -18.26 6.10 7.60
CA VAL A 10 -19.09 7.29 7.83
C VAL A 10 -19.56 7.84 6.48
N ASP A 11 -20.86 8.03 6.34
CA ASP A 11 -21.42 8.75 5.19
C ASP A 11 -21.09 10.24 5.33
N SER A 12 -20.27 10.77 4.43
CA SER A 12 -19.82 12.15 4.46
C SER A 12 -20.92 13.18 4.20
N ARG A 13 -22.02 12.79 3.55
CA ARG A 13 -23.15 13.69 3.25
C ARG A 13 -24.06 13.84 4.47
N THR A 14 -24.37 12.75 5.14
CA THR A 14 -25.26 12.73 6.30
C THR A 14 -24.51 12.84 7.63
N GLN A 15 -23.19 12.66 7.61
CA GLN A 15 -22.28 12.61 8.78
C GLN A 15 -22.66 11.54 9.79
N LYS A 16 -23.34 10.48 9.33
CA LYS A 16 -23.78 9.37 10.18
C LYS A 16 -22.89 8.13 9.96
N LEU A 17 -22.77 7.35 11.01
CA LEU A 17 -22.16 6.04 10.94
C LEU A 17 -23.00 5.13 10.03
N ALA A 18 -22.38 4.65 8.94
CA ALA A 18 -23.01 3.70 8.02
C ALA A 18 -22.75 2.27 8.44
N ALA A 19 -21.53 1.95 8.91
CA ALA A 19 -21.17 0.61 9.38
C ALA A 19 -19.95 0.61 10.29
N MET A 20 -19.82 -0.46 11.11
CA MET A 20 -18.60 -0.84 11.79
C MET A 20 -18.15 -2.18 11.24
N VAL A 21 -16.91 -2.26 10.76
CA VAL A 21 -16.34 -3.47 10.15
C VAL A 21 -15.20 -3.96 11.03
N ASP A 22 -15.28 -5.21 11.47
CA ASP A 22 -14.19 -5.87 12.18
C ASP A 22 -13.08 -6.24 11.17
N VAL A 23 -11.86 -5.90 11.51
CA VAL A 23 -10.67 -6.14 10.70
C VAL A 23 -9.55 -6.72 11.56
N ASP A 24 -8.39 -6.96 10.98
CA ASP A 24 -7.27 -7.49 11.72
C ASP A 24 -6.47 -6.42 12.47
N LYS A 25 -5.61 -6.93 13.34
CA LYS A 25 -4.90 -6.17 14.37
C LYS A 25 -4.15 -4.97 13.81
N ILE A 26 -4.53 -3.80 14.32
CA ILE A 26 -3.95 -2.48 14.05
C ILE A 26 -4.03 -2.13 12.56
N PRO A 27 -5.24 -1.85 12.02
CA PRO A 27 -5.38 -1.40 10.64
C PRO A 27 -4.64 -0.10 10.43
N HIS A 28 -3.72 -0.07 9.45
CA HIS A 28 -2.90 1.10 9.16
C HIS A 28 -2.61 1.22 7.66
N PRO A 29 -3.59 1.56 6.86
CA PRO A 29 -3.47 1.53 5.41
C PRO A 29 -2.85 2.80 4.79
N GLY A 30 -2.48 3.80 5.58
CA GLY A 30 -2.30 5.14 5.07
C GLY A 30 -3.64 5.68 4.56
N ARG A 31 -3.81 5.83 3.25
CA ARG A 31 -5.11 6.15 2.63
C ARG A 31 -5.93 4.92 2.28
N GLY A 32 -5.34 3.72 2.34
CA GLY A 32 -5.89 2.51 1.76
C GLY A 32 -5.76 2.48 0.24
N ALA A 33 -6.34 1.46 -0.37
CA ALA A 33 -6.34 1.31 -1.82
C ALA A 33 -7.74 0.93 -2.32
N ASN A 34 -8.19 1.61 -3.37
CA ASN A 34 -9.48 1.35 -3.99
C ASN A 34 -9.28 0.64 -5.33
N PHE A 35 -9.99 -0.46 -5.55
CA PHE A 35 -10.02 -1.15 -6.83
C PHE A 35 -11.31 -1.94 -7.01
N VAL A 36 -11.52 -2.49 -8.20
CA VAL A 36 -12.67 -3.37 -8.49
C VAL A 36 -12.22 -4.81 -8.30
N HIS A 37 -12.75 -5.46 -7.27
CA HIS A 37 -12.53 -6.88 -7.01
C HIS A 37 -13.36 -7.74 -7.97
N PRO A 38 -12.82 -8.84 -8.52
CA PRO A 38 -13.51 -9.64 -9.54
C PRO A 38 -14.90 -10.16 -9.14
N THR A 39 -15.10 -10.41 -7.84
CA THR A 39 -16.36 -10.98 -7.32
C THR A 39 -17.19 -9.96 -6.55
N CYS A 40 -16.56 -9.11 -5.74
CA CYS A 40 -17.28 -8.24 -4.78
C CYS A 40 -17.56 -6.84 -5.33
N GLY A 41 -17.13 -6.54 -6.56
CA GLY A 41 -17.22 -5.19 -7.10
C GLY A 41 -16.22 -4.22 -6.43
N PRO A 42 -16.55 -2.93 -6.30
CA PRO A 42 -15.66 -1.95 -5.69
C PRO A 42 -15.31 -2.30 -4.25
N VAL A 43 -14.02 -2.31 -3.93
CA VAL A 43 -13.49 -2.55 -2.58
C VAL A 43 -12.50 -1.47 -2.16
N TRP A 44 -12.39 -1.28 -0.86
CA TRP A 44 -11.31 -0.55 -0.21
C TRP A 44 -10.45 -1.54 0.59
N ALA A 45 -9.14 -1.48 0.41
CA ALA A 45 -8.19 -2.37 1.04
C ALA A 45 -7.45 -1.67 2.20
N THR A 46 -7.27 -2.38 3.30
CA THR A 46 -6.46 -1.96 4.44
C THR A 46 -5.46 -3.03 4.82
N SER A 47 -4.21 -2.64 5.00
CA SER A 47 -3.18 -3.50 5.60
C SER A 47 -3.18 -3.37 7.13
N ALA A 48 -2.47 -4.26 7.80
CA ALA A 48 -2.33 -4.27 9.25
C ALA A 48 -0.87 -4.10 9.69
N LEU A 49 -0.66 -3.42 10.83
CA LEU A 49 0.65 -3.35 11.49
C LEU A 49 0.95 -4.64 12.25
N GLY A 50 -0.08 -5.24 12.86
CA GLY A 50 0.08 -6.35 13.80
C GLY A 50 0.32 -7.70 13.16
N ASN A 51 -0.01 -7.88 11.88
CA ASN A 51 0.14 -9.15 11.15
C ASN A 51 0.22 -8.93 9.62
N GLU A 52 0.29 -10.04 8.88
CA GLU A 52 0.42 -10.04 7.42
C GLU A 52 -0.89 -9.85 6.65
N LYS A 53 -2.02 -9.68 7.33
CA LYS A 53 -3.33 -9.66 6.67
C LYS A 53 -3.65 -8.32 6.03
N ILE A 54 -4.26 -8.39 4.86
CA ILE A 54 -4.76 -7.26 4.09
C ILE A 54 -6.25 -7.51 3.89
N THR A 55 -7.09 -6.67 4.48
CA THR A 55 -8.54 -6.84 4.48
C THR A 55 -9.16 -6.02 3.35
N LEU A 56 -9.98 -6.65 2.52
CA LEU A 56 -10.73 -6.03 1.44
C LEU A 56 -12.19 -5.84 1.89
N ILE A 57 -12.67 -4.60 1.89
CA ILE A 57 -14.02 -4.23 2.34
C ILE A 57 -14.80 -3.72 1.13
N GLY A 58 -15.97 -4.29 0.88
CA GLY A 58 -16.89 -3.83 -0.18
C GLY A 58 -17.39 -2.41 0.08
N THR A 59 -17.46 -1.58 -0.97
CA THR A 59 -17.76 -0.14 -0.84
C THR A 59 -18.93 0.35 -1.68
N ASP A 60 -19.65 -0.53 -2.36
CA ASP A 60 -20.77 -0.17 -3.24
C ASP A 60 -22.10 -0.71 -2.71
N PRO A 61 -22.85 0.07 -1.92
CA PRO A 61 -24.13 -0.35 -1.41
C PRO A 61 -25.25 -0.40 -2.46
N ASP A 62 -25.10 0.28 -3.59
CA ASP A 62 -26.14 0.43 -4.59
C ASP A 62 -26.17 -0.78 -5.55
N LYS A 63 -25.00 -1.16 -6.09
CA LYS A 63 -24.89 -2.23 -7.09
C LYS A 63 -24.40 -3.56 -6.49
N HIS A 64 -23.72 -3.51 -5.35
CA HIS A 64 -23.18 -4.69 -4.66
C HIS A 64 -23.59 -4.76 -3.18
N PRO A 65 -24.91 -4.65 -2.85
CA PRO A 65 -25.38 -4.51 -1.46
C PRO A 65 -25.04 -5.72 -0.57
N SER A 66 -24.88 -6.90 -1.16
CA SER A 66 -24.49 -8.12 -0.41
C SER A 66 -23.08 -8.06 0.17
N HIS A 67 -22.20 -7.26 -0.44
CA HIS A 67 -20.80 -7.08 -0.06
C HIS A 67 -20.50 -5.74 0.62
N ALA A 68 -21.42 -4.77 0.51
CA ALA A 68 -21.22 -3.43 1.05
C ALA A 68 -20.98 -3.46 2.57
N TRP A 69 -19.91 -2.77 2.97
CA TRP A 69 -19.46 -2.62 4.36
C TRP A 69 -19.16 -3.96 5.07
N LYS A 70 -18.79 -4.97 4.30
CA LYS A 70 -18.38 -6.28 4.82
C LYS A 70 -17.00 -6.63 4.28
N VAL A 71 -16.29 -7.46 5.04
CA VAL A 71 -15.05 -8.07 4.54
C VAL A 71 -15.39 -9.02 3.40
N CYS A 72 -14.86 -8.71 2.24
CA CYS A 72 -15.01 -9.51 1.02
C CYS A 72 -13.98 -10.64 0.97
N GLU A 73 -12.72 -10.28 1.17
CA GLU A 73 -11.58 -11.20 1.14
C GLU A 73 -10.49 -10.70 2.08
N VAL A 74 -9.67 -11.62 2.57
CA VAL A 74 -8.44 -11.32 3.33
C VAL A 74 -7.27 -11.93 2.57
N LEU A 75 -6.32 -11.09 2.16
CA LEU A 75 -5.08 -11.52 1.53
C LEU A 75 -3.99 -11.67 2.59
N LEU A 76 -3.04 -12.57 2.34
CA LEU A 76 -1.84 -12.71 3.16
C LEU A 76 -0.66 -12.06 2.44
N GLY A 77 -0.05 -11.05 3.06
CA GLY A 77 1.13 -10.35 2.59
C GLY A 77 2.43 -10.94 3.14
N GLN A 78 3.52 -10.21 2.99
CA GLN A 78 4.87 -10.66 3.37
C GLN A 78 5.19 -10.51 4.88
N GLY A 79 4.23 -10.05 5.68
CA GLY A 79 4.38 -9.87 7.12
C GLY A 79 3.66 -8.63 7.63
N GLY A 80 3.67 -8.44 8.95
CA GLY A 80 3.17 -7.23 9.60
C GLY A 80 4.09 -6.03 9.41
N GLY A 81 3.70 -4.89 9.98
CA GLY A 81 4.48 -3.66 9.91
C GLY A 81 4.23 -2.82 8.66
N SER A 82 3.13 -3.05 7.96
CA SER A 82 2.71 -2.23 6.81
C SER A 82 2.21 -0.86 7.26
N LEU A 83 2.65 0.18 6.56
CA LEU A 83 2.19 1.56 6.75
C LEU A 83 1.33 2.05 5.59
N PHE A 84 1.60 1.60 4.38
CA PHE A 84 0.94 2.08 3.18
C PHE A 84 0.62 0.94 2.21
N ILE A 85 -0.56 1.04 1.63
CA ILE A 85 -1.04 0.20 0.56
C ILE A 85 -1.53 1.10 -0.58
N LYS A 86 -1.24 0.74 -1.83
CA LYS A 86 -1.57 1.60 -2.96
C LYS A 86 -1.88 0.82 -4.23
N THR A 87 -2.82 1.36 -4.99
CA THR A 87 -3.09 1.00 -6.38
C THR A 87 -3.37 2.27 -7.19
N HIS A 88 -3.65 2.13 -8.48
CA HIS A 88 -4.04 3.22 -9.36
C HIS A 88 -5.16 2.73 -10.30
N PRO A 89 -6.14 3.58 -10.70
CA PRO A 89 -7.25 3.17 -11.57
C PRO A 89 -6.84 2.54 -12.91
N LYS A 90 -5.65 2.85 -13.40
CA LYS A 90 -5.09 2.28 -14.64
C LYS A 90 -4.16 1.10 -14.41
N SER A 91 -3.89 0.73 -13.17
CA SER A 91 -2.97 -0.36 -12.79
C SER A 91 -3.73 -1.64 -12.47
N ARG A 92 -3.03 -2.77 -12.64
CA ARG A 92 -3.46 -4.07 -12.13
C ARG A 92 -2.70 -4.49 -10.87
N ASN A 93 -1.89 -3.59 -10.31
CA ASN A 93 -1.05 -3.89 -9.17
C ASN A 93 -1.60 -3.28 -7.89
N LEU A 94 -1.60 -4.10 -6.83
CA LEU A 94 -1.78 -3.66 -5.47
C LEU A 94 -0.42 -3.77 -4.76
N TRP A 95 0.16 -2.63 -4.39
CA TRP A 95 1.47 -2.51 -3.75
C TRP A 95 1.30 -2.39 -2.25
N VAL A 96 2.10 -3.15 -1.49
CA VAL A 96 2.03 -3.20 -0.03
C VAL A 96 3.43 -3.12 0.54
N ASP A 97 3.70 -2.11 1.36
CA ASP A 97 4.95 -1.98 2.09
C ASP A 97 4.89 -2.69 3.45
N THR A 98 6.06 -2.94 4.03
CA THR A 98 6.20 -3.47 5.39
C THR A 98 7.43 -2.89 6.10
N PRO A 99 7.60 -1.53 6.13
CA PRO A 99 8.82 -0.90 6.63
C PRO A 99 9.09 -1.15 8.11
N LEU A 100 8.07 -1.49 8.89
CA LEU A 100 8.21 -1.74 10.33
C LEU A 100 8.38 -3.22 10.67
N ASN A 101 8.46 -4.09 9.65
CA ASN A 101 8.72 -5.50 9.88
C ASN A 101 10.14 -5.70 10.44
N PRO A 102 10.33 -6.52 11.48
CA PRO A 102 11.66 -6.80 12.03
C PRO A 102 12.54 -7.64 11.08
N ASP A 103 11.95 -8.42 10.17
CA ASP A 103 12.70 -9.15 9.15
C ASP A 103 13.18 -8.18 8.04
N PRO A 104 14.51 -8.08 7.84
CA PRO A 104 15.05 -7.26 6.76
C PRO A 104 14.57 -7.66 5.37
N LYS A 105 14.25 -8.93 5.13
CA LYS A 105 13.71 -9.38 3.85
C LYS A 105 12.37 -8.71 3.54
N ALA A 106 11.54 -8.51 4.54
CA ALA A 106 10.27 -7.83 4.39
C ALA A 106 10.44 -6.29 4.38
N SER A 107 11.15 -5.72 5.38
CA SER A 107 11.26 -4.25 5.50
C SER A 107 12.07 -3.58 4.39
N GLN A 108 12.89 -4.34 3.65
CA GLN A 108 13.72 -3.84 2.55
C GLN A 108 13.15 -4.13 1.16
N SER A 109 11.92 -4.63 1.09
CA SER A 109 11.25 -5.02 -0.15
C SER A 109 9.80 -4.54 -0.20
N ILE A 110 9.15 -4.76 -1.34
CA ILE A 110 7.73 -4.46 -1.56
C ILE A 110 7.03 -5.71 -2.05
N ALA A 111 5.87 -6.01 -1.47
CA ALA A 111 4.94 -6.99 -2.01
C ALA A 111 4.05 -6.36 -3.08
N VAL A 112 3.81 -7.09 -4.17
CA VAL A 112 2.91 -6.67 -5.24
C VAL A 112 1.99 -7.81 -5.64
N PHE A 113 0.67 -7.58 -5.56
CA PHE A 113 -0.38 -8.49 -5.99
C PHE A 113 -0.89 -8.12 -7.37
N ASP A 114 -1.32 -9.10 -8.15
CA ASP A 114 -2.11 -8.88 -9.36
C ASP A 114 -3.59 -8.84 -8.98
N ILE A 115 -4.23 -7.67 -9.11
CA ILE A 115 -5.65 -7.45 -8.80
C ILE A 115 -6.56 -8.40 -9.61
N GLY A 116 -6.16 -8.74 -10.84
CA GLY A 116 -6.91 -9.68 -11.67
C GLY A 116 -6.75 -11.16 -11.26
N ASN A 117 -5.81 -11.48 -10.36
CA ASN A 117 -5.57 -12.83 -9.86
C ASN A 117 -4.98 -12.81 -8.44
N LEU A 118 -5.74 -12.31 -7.48
CA LEU A 118 -5.32 -12.19 -6.08
C LEU A 118 -4.97 -13.55 -5.45
N LYS A 119 -5.61 -14.62 -5.89
CA LYS A 119 -5.36 -16.00 -5.42
C LYS A 119 -3.94 -16.50 -5.73
N SER A 120 -3.24 -15.92 -6.70
CA SER A 120 -1.84 -16.27 -6.98
C SER A 120 -0.85 -15.77 -5.92
N GLY A 121 -1.32 -15.03 -4.93
CA GLY A 121 -0.50 -14.39 -3.93
C GLY A 121 0.27 -13.18 -4.49
N PHE A 122 1.41 -12.90 -3.92
CA PHE A 122 2.22 -11.73 -4.25
C PHE A 122 3.60 -12.10 -4.78
N LYS A 123 4.21 -11.14 -5.48
CA LYS A 123 5.65 -11.14 -5.81
C LYS A 123 6.36 -10.14 -4.92
N VAL A 124 7.63 -10.41 -4.60
CA VAL A 124 8.49 -9.51 -3.83
C VAL A 124 9.49 -8.83 -4.75
N LEU A 125 9.64 -7.51 -4.61
CA LEU A 125 10.64 -6.74 -5.33
C LEU A 125 11.68 -6.17 -4.35
N PRO A 126 12.99 -6.34 -4.62
CA PRO A 126 14.08 -5.96 -3.72
C PRO A 126 14.44 -4.46 -3.85
N ILE A 127 13.50 -3.59 -3.55
CA ILE A 127 13.60 -2.14 -3.79
C ILE A 127 14.82 -1.50 -3.08
N ALA A 128 15.11 -1.93 -1.85
CA ALA A 128 16.25 -1.40 -1.11
C ALA A 128 17.61 -1.80 -1.71
N GLU A 129 17.69 -2.97 -2.35
CA GLU A 129 18.86 -3.41 -3.10
C GLU A 129 19.08 -2.50 -4.31
N TRP A 130 18.01 -2.22 -5.06
CA TRP A 130 18.07 -1.32 -6.23
C TRP A 130 18.50 0.10 -5.87
N ALA A 131 18.14 0.58 -4.67
CA ALA A 131 18.53 1.91 -4.20
C ALA A 131 20.05 2.07 -3.96
N ASN A 132 20.76 0.97 -3.69
CA ASN A 132 22.20 0.92 -3.47
C ASN A 132 22.74 1.99 -2.48
N LEU A 133 22.13 2.06 -1.30
CA LEU A 133 22.47 3.06 -0.28
C LEU A 133 23.59 2.61 0.68
N GLY A 134 24.37 1.58 0.31
CA GLY A 134 25.44 1.02 1.13
C GLY A 134 24.94 0.05 2.21
N GLU A 135 25.82 -0.32 3.13
CA GLU A 135 25.51 -1.26 4.21
C GLU A 135 24.60 -0.69 5.30
N GLY A 136 23.96 -1.58 6.02
CA GLY A 136 23.10 -1.26 7.16
C GLY A 136 21.61 -1.50 6.88
N PRO A 137 20.78 -1.41 7.93
CA PRO A 137 19.35 -1.64 7.83
C PRO A 137 18.69 -0.55 6.98
N LYS A 138 17.82 -0.98 6.08
CA LYS A 138 17.06 -0.10 5.20
C LYS A 138 15.56 -0.32 5.42
N ARG A 139 14.78 0.68 5.05
CA ARG A 139 13.32 0.58 5.00
C ARG A 139 12.83 1.06 3.65
N VAL A 140 11.88 0.33 3.08
CA VAL A 140 11.18 0.70 1.85
C VAL A 140 9.76 1.05 2.24
N VAL A 141 9.33 2.26 1.90
CA VAL A 141 8.06 2.77 2.39
C VAL A 141 7.33 3.61 1.35
N GLN A 142 6.02 3.57 1.43
CA GLN A 142 5.07 4.44 0.74
C GLN A 142 5.16 4.35 -0.79
N PRO A 143 4.42 3.40 -1.42
CA PRO A 143 4.20 3.43 -2.85
C PRO A 143 3.39 4.67 -3.25
N GLU A 144 3.89 5.43 -4.24
CA GLU A 144 3.19 6.58 -4.82
C GLU A 144 3.23 6.51 -6.33
N TYR A 145 2.10 6.80 -6.97
CA TYR A 145 1.99 6.81 -8.42
C TYR A 145 2.24 8.20 -9.02
N ASN A 146 2.75 8.22 -10.26
CA ASN A 146 2.66 9.41 -11.08
C ASN A 146 1.24 9.58 -11.66
N ALA A 147 0.97 10.73 -12.28
CA ALA A 147 -0.34 11.06 -12.86
C ALA A 147 -0.78 10.09 -13.98
N ALA A 148 0.17 9.54 -14.72
CA ALA A 148 -0.12 8.60 -15.81
C ALA A 148 -0.52 7.21 -15.28
N GLY A 149 -0.07 6.84 -14.07
CA GLY A 149 -0.28 5.53 -13.45
C GLY A 149 0.61 4.43 -14.04
N ASP A 150 1.72 4.80 -14.67
CA ASP A 150 2.69 3.89 -15.28
C ASP A 150 4.00 3.78 -14.49
N GLU A 151 4.17 4.61 -13.47
CA GLU A 151 5.30 4.58 -12.55
C GLU A 151 4.83 4.51 -11.10
N VAL A 152 5.54 3.68 -10.32
CA VAL A 152 5.41 3.63 -8.87
C VAL A 152 6.73 4.03 -8.23
N TRP A 153 6.68 4.94 -7.29
CA TRP A 153 7.81 5.53 -6.61
C TRP A 153 7.84 5.09 -5.17
N PHE A 154 8.99 4.68 -4.67
CA PHE A 154 9.20 4.22 -3.30
C PHE A 154 10.29 5.03 -2.63
N SER A 155 10.08 5.41 -1.38
CA SER A 155 11.15 5.94 -0.55
C SER A 155 11.97 4.80 0.04
N VAL A 156 13.29 4.94 -0.03
CA VAL A 156 14.24 4.04 0.63
C VAL A 156 15.10 4.85 1.59
N TRP A 157 15.18 4.41 2.83
CA TRP A 157 16.03 5.03 3.85
C TRP A 157 16.99 4.02 4.46
N ASN A 158 18.25 4.42 4.60
CA ASN A 158 19.28 3.66 5.30
C ASN A 158 19.54 4.30 6.68
N GLY A 159 19.18 3.59 7.76
CA GLY A 159 19.29 4.09 9.12
C GLY A 159 20.73 4.26 9.61
N LYS A 160 21.70 3.51 9.05
CA LYS A 160 23.13 3.61 9.42
C LYS A 160 23.80 4.81 8.75
N THR A 161 23.60 4.99 7.47
CA THR A 161 24.26 6.03 6.68
C THR A 161 23.49 7.35 6.63
N GLN A 162 22.25 7.36 7.11
CA GLN A 162 21.31 8.49 7.04
C GLN A 162 21.05 8.96 5.60
N ARG A 163 21.22 8.08 4.62
CA ARG A 163 20.97 8.35 3.21
C ARG A 163 19.58 7.91 2.81
N SER A 164 18.98 8.66 1.91
CA SER A 164 17.69 8.33 1.29
C SER A 164 17.81 8.27 -0.22
N ALA A 165 16.90 7.54 -0.86
CA ALA A 165 16.68 7.55 -2.28
C ALA A 165 15.19 7.39 -2.60
N LEU A 166 14.78 7.84 -3.79
CA LEU A 166 13.50 7.45 -4.39
C LEU A 166 13.80 6.45 -5.49
N VAL A 167 13.15 5.29 -5.42
CA VAL A 167 13.24 4.24 -6.45
C VAL A 167 11.99 4.27 -7.30
N VAL A 168 12.17 4.44 -8.60
CA VAL A 168 11.09 4.47 -9.58
C VAL A 168 10.99 3.13 -10.29
N VAL A 169 9.81 2.55 -10.29
CA VAL A 169 9.50 1.25 -10.89
C VAL A 169 8.48 1.45 -12.01
N ASP A 170 8.70 0.81 -13.13
CA ASP A 170 7.69 0.69 -14.18
C ASP A 170 6.56 -0.22 -13.68
N ASP A 171 5.34 0.29 -13.62
CA ASP A 171 4.21 -0.42 -13.01
C ASP A 171 3.85 -1.70 -13.78
N LYS A 172 3.88 -1.65 -15.10
CA LYS A 172 3.48 -2.78 -15.95
C LYS A 172 4.49 -3.93 -15.90
N THR A 173 5.77 -3.61 -16.02
CA THR A 173 6.85 -4.61 -16.09
C THR A 173 7.40 -4.98 -14.72
N ARG A 174 7.13 -4.16 -13.70
CA ARG A 174 7.66 -4.29 -12.34
C ARG A 174 9.20 -4.27 -12.31
N LYS A 175 9.83 -3.57 -13.25
CA LYS A 175 11.29 -3.42 -13.36
C LYS A 175 11.74 -2.05 -12.87
N LEU A 176 12.96 -1.99 -12.36
CA LEU A 176 13.61 -0.73 -12.02
C LEU A 176 13.66 0.18 -13.25
N LYS A 177 13.23 1.43 -13.08
CA LYS A 177 13.27 2.49 -14.10
C LYS A 177 14.33 3.55 -13.77
N ALA A 178 14.37 4.01 -12.53
CA ALA A 178 15.33 5.00 -12.08
C ALA A 178 15.57 4.96 -10.57
N VAL A 179 16.70 5.49 -10.13
CA VAL A 179 17.02 5.77 -8.73
C VAL A 179 17.42 7.23 -8.60
N LEU A 180 16.69 7.96 -7.77
CA LEU A 180 16.98 9.36 -7.45
C LEU A 180 17.61 9.40 -6.05
N ASN A 181 18.92 9.70 -5.99
CA ASN A 181 19.71 9.68 -4.75
C ASN A 181 20.44 11.00 -4.48
N ASP A 182 19.89 12.10 -4.95
CA ASP A 182 20.43 13.44 -4.68
C ASP A 182 20.49 13.70 -3.17
N LYS A 183 21.57 14.32 -2.69
CA LYS A 183 21.79 14.63 -1.26
C LYS A 183 20.71 15.52 -0.65
N ARG A 184 19.98 16.27 -1.48
CA ARG A 184 18.86 17.13 -1.07
C ARG A 184 17.58 16.33 -0.81
N LEU A 185 17.50 15.08 -1.30
CA LEU A 185 16.36 14.20 -1.07
C LEU A 185 16.53 13.47 0.25
N VAL A 186 15.79 13.92 1.27
CA VAL A 186 15.76 13.28 2.58
C VAL A 186 14.34 12.83 2.88
N THR A 187 14.10 11.53 2.77
CA THR A 187 12.77 10.93 2.91
C THR A 187 12.72 9.79 3.93
N PRO A 188 13.16 10.01 5.19
CA PRO A 188 13.34 8.91 6.15
C PRO A 188 12.03 8.23 6.56
N THR A 189 10.90 8.91 6.41
CA THR A 189 9.57 8.41 6.76
C THR A 189 8.72 8.04 5.55
N GLY A 190 9.26 8.22 4.33
CA GLY A 190 8.55 7.99 3.08
C GLY A 190 7.47 9.02 2.74
N LYS A 191 7.31 10.07 3.51
CA LYS A 191 6.28 11.08 3.26
C LYS A 191 6.69 12.01 2.11
N PHE A 192 6.19 11.71 0.92
CA PHE A 192 6.39 12.50 -0.29
C PHE A 192 5.17 12.36 -1.22
N ASN A 193 5.02 13.29 -2.15
CA ASN A 193 4.05 13.20 -3.23
C ASN A 193 4.75 13.28 -4.58
N VAL A 194 4.39 12.40 -5.49
CA VAL A 194 4.80 12.45 -6.90
C VAL A 194 3.74 13.16 -7.73
N TYR A 195 2.49 12.87 -7.41
CA TYR A 195 1.34 13.47 -8.05
C TYR A 195 0.31 13.86 -6.99
N ASN A 196 -0.05 15.14 -6.97
CA ASN A 196 -1.04 15.68 -6.06
C ASN A 196 -2.11 16.46 -6.83
N THR A 197 -3.38 16.07 -6.66
CA THR A 197 -4.53 16.72 -7.25
C THR A 197 -5.73 16.61 -6.32
N VAL A 198 -6.66 17.55 -6.43
CA VAL A 198 -7.94 17.49 -5.70
C VAL A 198 -8.82 16.30 -6.07
N LYS A 199 -8.51 15.61 -7.16
CA LYS A 199 -9.20 14.41 -7.63
C LYS A 199 -8.47 13.11 -7.26
N ASP A 200 -7.36 13.19 -6.56
CA ASP A 200 -6.59 12.03 -6.09
C ASP A 200 -7.32 11.40 -4.90
N VAL A 201 -8.06 10.34 -5.15
CA VAL A 201 -8.93 9.64 -4.17
C VAL A 201 -8.65 8.14 -4.04
N TYR A 202 -7.54 7.66 -4.57
CA TYR A 202 -7.17 6.24 -4.53
C TYR A 202 -6.04 5.94 -3.58
#